data_ee22be7da70ada1a765b011d9db68da3
#
_entry.id   ee22be7da70ada1a765b011d9db68da3
#
_cell.length_a   1.000
_cell.length_b   1.000
_cell.length_c   1.000
_cell.angle_alpha   90.00
_cell.angle_beta   90.00
_cell.angle_gamma   90.00
#
_symmetry.space_group_name_H-M   'P 1'
#
loop_
_entity.id
_entity.type
_entity.pdbx_description
1 polymer ?
#
loop_
_entity_poly.entity_id
_entity_poly.type
_entity_poly.pdbx_seq_one_letter_code
_entity_poly.pdbx_strand_id
1 'polypeptide(L)'
;GAVVTQYTMTALEELGLLKMDFLGLRTLTVIQNAVNNVKRSQGIALDISNIDMNDSQVLASIGTGHCEGIFQLESAGMKNFMKELKPDSLEDIIAGISLYRPGPMDFIPRYLEGKNNPEKITYECPQLKSILEPTYGCIVYQEQVMQIVRDLAGYTLGRSDLVRRAMAKKKAAVMEKERQNFVYGNEEEGVEGCIKRGIPEETANKIFDEMIDFAKYAFNKSHAAAYAVVSYQTAWLRCYYPVEFMAALLTSVITNPKKITEYINTCRVMGISILPPDINEGEAGFSVAGDSIRYGLAAIKSLGKSVIDVMTQEREANGKYKDLKDFMGRLTSKEINKRTIENLIKSGALDSFGKTRKQQMLVYPVVLEQVNREKKESMSGQMSLFDFFSEEEKKEYEMQYPDVGEYDDAQKLALEKDAVSYTHLRAHETSLHL
;
A
#
# COMPACT_ATOMS: atom_id res chain seq x y z
N GLY A 1 -22.77 19.40 4.57
CA GLY A 1 -23.15 18.03 4.87
C GLY A 1 -23.35 17.27 3.57
N ALA A 2 -23.02 15.98 3.56
CA ALA A 2 -23.27 15.13 2.41
C ALA A 2 -24.79 14.93 2.23
N VAL A 3 -25.26 14.92 0.98
CA VAL A 3 -26.65 14.53 0.64
C VAL A 3 -26.74 13.02 0.73
N VAL A 4 -27.70 12.52 1.51
CA VAL A 4 -27.94 11.08 1.69
C VAL A 4 -29.37 10.75 1.30
N THR A 5 -29.62 9.51 0.87
CA THR A 5 -30.96 9.04 0.56
C THR A 5 -31.71 8.67 1.84
N GLN A 6 -33.01 8.92 1.88
CA GLN A 6 -33.88 8.53 3.00
C GLN A 6 -34.28 7.05 2.92
N TYR A 7 -34.40 6.51 1.71
CA TYR A 7 -34.82 5.15 1.46
C TYR A 7 -33.61 4.18 1.39
N THR A 8 -33.89 2.91 1.67
CA THR A 8 -32.90 1.83 1.55
C THR A 8 -32.54 1.57 0.08
N MET A 9 -31.39 0.97 -0.15
CA MET A 9 -30.91 0.63 -1.49
C MET A 9 -31.93 -0.18 -2.31
N THR A 10 -32.55 -1.19 -1.70
CA THR A 10 -33.53 -2.05 -2.38
C THR A 10 -34.75 -1.24 -2.89
N ALA A 11 -35.29 -0.36 -2.05
CA ALA A 11 -36.42 0.50 -2.45
C ALA A 11 -36.03 1.48 -3.58
N LEU A 12 -34.78 1.97 -3.58
CA LEU A 12 -34.29 2.85 -4.64
C LEU A 12 -34.11 2.10 -5.97
N GLU A 13 -33.65 0.85 -5.92
CA GLU A 13 -33.52 -0.02 -7.10
C GLU A 13 -34.90 -0.35 -7.70
N GLU A 14 -35.92 -0.61 -6.86
CA GLU A 14 -37.31 -0.79 -7.29
C GLU A 14 -37.90 0.46 -7.96
N LEU A 15 -37.46 1.65 -7.55
CA LEU A 15 -37.82 2.94 -8.18
C LEU A 15 -37.00 3.23 -9.45
N GLY A 16 -36.15 2.33 -9.90
CA GLY A 16 -35.35 2.48 -11.10
C GLY A 16 -34.08 3.34 -10.92
N LEU A 17 -33.67 3.65 -9.70
CA LEU A 17 -32.41 4.34 -9.42
C LEU A 17 -31.24 3.34 -9.40
N LEU A 18 -30.12 3.73 -9.98
CA LEU A 18 -28.92 2.90 -10.07
C LEU A 18 -27.93 3.30 -8.98
N LYS A 19 -27.46 2.31 -8.20
CA LYS A 19 -26.31 2.48 -7.32
C LYS A 19 -25.03 2.29 -8.12
N MET A 20 -24.15 3.29 -8.09
CA MET A 20 -22.81 3.21 -8.68
C MET A 20 -21.77 3.26 -7.57
N ASP A 21 -20.89 2.26 -7.53
CA ASP A 21 -19.79 2.19 -6.58
C ASP A 21 -18.49 2.68 -7.26
N PHE A 22 -17.90 3.75 -6.70
CA PHE A 22 -16.61 4.27 -7.16
C PHE A 22 -15.52 3.72 -6.25
N LEU A 23 -14.91 2.61 -6.67
CA LEU A 23 -13.89 1.91 -5.90
C LEU A 23 -12.52 2.13 -6.54
N GLY A 24 -11.56 2.59 -5.73
CA GLY A 24 -10.18 2.77 -6.14
C GLY A 24 -9.22 1.96 -5.25
N LEU A 25 -8.07 1.59 -5.81
CA LEU A 25 -6.99 0.95 -5.08
C LEU A 25 -5.86 1.95 -4.84
N ARG A 26 -5.64 2.33 -3.58
CA ARG A 26 -4.49 3.18 -3.18
C ARG A 26 -3.16 2.59 -3.63
N THR A 27 -3.05 1.27 -3.67
CA THR A 27 -1.85 0.55 -4.10
C THR A 27 -1.41 0.91 -5.52
N LEU A 28 -2.34 1.18 -6.43
CA LEU A 28 -1.99 1.61 -7.80
C LEU A 28 -1.27 2.97 -7.78
N THR A 29 -1.66 3.87 -6.87
CA THR A 29 -0.94 5.14 -6.65
C THR A 29 0.44 4.90 -6.04
N VAL A 30 0.60 3.93 -5.13
CA VAL A 30 1.91 3.55 -4.59
C VAL A 30 2.82 3.04 -5.69
N ILE A 31 2.34 2.14 -6.56
CA ILE A 31 3.09 1.64 -7.71
C ILE A 31 3.52 2.78 -8.62
N GLN A 32 2.58 3.66 -9.00
CA GLN A 32 2.90 4.80 -9.87
C GLN A 32 3.94 5.75 -9.25
N ASN A 33 3.81 6.03 -7.95
CA ASN A 33 4.78 6.88 -7.24
C ASN A 33 6.15 6.19 -7.13
N ALA A 34 6.20 4.88 -6.90
CA ALA A 34 7.45 4.12 -6.89
C ALA A 34 8.15 4.17 -8.27
N VAL A 35 7.41 3.96 -9.35
CA VAL A 35 7.93 4.09 -10.73
C VAL A 35 8.45 5.50 -11.00
N ASN A 36 7.73 6.54 -10.55
CA ASN A 36 8.18 7.92 -10.66
C ASN A 36 9.44 8.18 -9.83
N ASN A 37 9.55 7.59 -8.64
CA ASN A 37 10.75 7.67 -7.81
C ASN A 37 11.94 7.03 -8.51
N VAL A 38 11.80 5.84 -9.10
CA VAL A 38 12.85 5.18 -9.89
C VAL A 38 13.33 6.07 -11.04
N LYS A 39 12.39 6.68 -11.76
CA LYS A 39 12.75 7.62 -12.83
C LYS A 39 13.54 8.83 -12.31
N ARG A 40 13.18 9.38 -11.14
CA ARG A 40 13.86 10.55 -10.56
C ARG A 40 15.22 10.22 -9.96
N SER A 41 15.34 9.09 -9.24
CA SER A 41 16.55 8.69 -8.52
C SER A 41 17.60 8.04 -9.43
N GLN A 42 17.16 7.22 -10.41
CA GLN A 42 18.03 6.39 -11.22
C GLN A 42 17.99 6.73 -12.73
N GLY A 43 17.08 7.62 -13.17
CA GLY A 43 16.91 7.96 -14.59
C GLY A 43 16.27 6.86 -15.44
N ILE A 44 15.76 5.79 -14.82
CA ILE A 44 15.19 4.64 -15.51
C ILE A 44 13.70 4.86 -15.77
N ALA A 45 13.29 4.78 -17.05
CA ALA A 45 11.88 4.77 -17.45
C ALA A 45 11.34 3.33 -17.34
N LEU A 46 10.83 2.98 -16.17
CA LEU A 46 10.35 1.64 -15.88
C LEU A 46 8.94 1.42 -16.43
N ASP A 47 8.75 0.36 -17.24
CA ASP A 47 7.44 -0.13 -17.62
C ASP A 47 7.02 -1.32 -16.73
N ILE A 48 6.28 -1.01 -15.69
CA ILE A 48 5.79 -2.00 -14.72
C ILE A 48 4.78 -3.00 -15.31
N SER A 49 4.25 -2.74 -16.51
CA SER A 49 3.30 -3.61 -17.20
C SER A 49 4.00 -4.78 -17.91
N ASN A 50 5.28 -4.62 -18.21
CA ASN A 50 6.10 -5.57 -18.99
C ASN A 50 7.18 -6.29 -18.16
N ILE A 51 7.01 -6.37 -16.84
CA ILE A 51 7.92 -7.14 -15.98
C ILE A 51 7.65 -8.66 -16.13
N ASP A 52 8.68 -9.47 -15.92
CA ASP A 52 8.51 -10.93 -15.83
C ASP A 52 7.70 -11.28 -14.55
N MET A 53 6.52 -11.87 -14.77
CA MET A 53 5.61 -12.26 -13.67
C MET A 53 6.00 -13.58 -12.99
N ASN A 54 7.04 -14.25 -13.46
CA ASN A 54 7.57 -15.49 -12.88
C ASN A 54 9.05 -15.39 -12.52
N ASP A 55 9.54 -14.19 -12.25
CA ASP A 55 10.90 -13.98 -11.75
C ASP A 55 11.12 -14.72 -10.43
N SER A 56 12.04 -15.67 -10.46
CA SER A 56 12.32 -16.56 -9.33
C SER A 56 12.80 -15.84 -8.07
N GLN A 57 13.53 -14.72 -8.22
CA GLN A 57 14.01 -13.91 -7.09
C GLN A 57 12.85 -13.22 -6.39
N VAL A 58 11.90 -12.68 -7.14
CA VAL A 58 10.69 -12.04 -6.59
C VAL A 58 9.82 -13.06 -5.88
N LEU A 59 9.56 -14.21 -6.52
CA LEU A 59 8.77 -15.30 -5.93
C LEU A 59 9.43 -15.85 -4.65
N ALA A 60 10.75 -16.08 -4.67
CA ALA A 60 11.50 -16.49 -3.49
C ALA A 60 11.41 -15.45 -2.37
N SER A 61 11.45 -14.15 -2.68
CA SER A 61 11.30 -13.08 -1.69
C SER A 61 9.95 -13.13 -0.98
N ILE A 62 8.86 -13.41 -1.71
CA ILE A 62 7.52 -13.60 -1.14
C ILE A 62 7.51 -14.83 -0.22
N GLY A 63 8.16 -15.92 -0.64
CA GLY A 63 8.29 -17.17 0.13
C GLY A 63 9.06 -17.03 1.44
N THR A 64 9.81 -15.95 1.66
CA THR A 64 10.41 -15.64 2.97
C THR A 64 9.39 -15.20 4.02
N GLY A 65 8.21 -14.75 3.57
CA GLY A 65 7.17 -14.15 4.40
C GLY A 65 7.47 -12.71 4.84
N HIS A 66 8.53 -12.08 4.36
CA HIS A 66 8.77 -10.64 4.54
C HIS A 66 7.96 -9.84 3.52
N CYS A 67 6.62 -9.83 3.73
CA CYS A 67 5.65 -9.27 2.78
C CYS A 67 5.10 -7.91 3.24
N GLU A 68 5.79 -7.17 4.10
CA GLU A 68 5.40 -5.83 4.52
C GLU A 68 5.29 -4.90 3.30
N GLY A 69 4.13 -4.27 3.16
CA GLY A 69 3.81 -3.40 2.03
C GLY A 69 3.46 -4.10 0.72
N ILE A 70 3.55 -5.43 0.63
CA ILE A 70 3.10 -6.18 -0.54
C ILE A 70 1.57 -6.30 -0.49
N PHE A 71 0.91 -5.83 -1.54
CA PHE A 71 -0.54 -5.83 -1.62
C PHE A 71 -1.14 -7.21 -1.36
N GLN A 72 -2.18 -7.30 -0.54
CA GLN A 72 -2.87 -8.52 -0.09
C GLN A 72 -2.02 -9.50 0.74
N LEU A 73 -0.70 -9.39 0.82
CA LEU A 73 0.17 -10.39 1.43
C LEU A 73 0.73 -9.98 2.82
N GLU A 74 0.43 -8.76 3.30
CA GLU A 74 1.11 -8.21 4.49
C GLU A 74 0.50 -8.62 5.84
N SER A 75 -0.67 -9.29 5.89
CA SER A 75 -1.24 -9.74 7.17
C SER A 75 -0.40 -10.87 7.78
N ALA A 76 -0.36 -10.96 9.11
CA ALA A 76 0.45 -11.97 9.80
C ALA A 76 0.17 -13.40 9.34
N GLY A 77 -1.11 -13.75 9.20
CA GLY A 77 -1.49 -15.07 8.72
C GLY A 77 -1.13 -15.32 7.27
N MET A 78 -1.30 -14.31 6.41
CA MET A 78 -0.91 -14.41 5.00
C MET A 78 0.61 -14.55 4.83
N LYS A 79 1.39 -13.83 5.63
CA LYS A 79 2.86 -13.98 5.65
C LYS A 79 3.30 -15.41 6.04
N ASN A 80 2.64 -16.00 7.04
CA ASN A 80 2.91 -17.37 7.42
C ASN A 80 2.51 -18.35 6.31
N PHE A 81 1.36 -18.13 5.68
CA PHE A 81 0.93 -18.96 4.56
C PHE A 81 1.91 -18.85 3.37
N MET A 82 2.42 -17.67 3.04
CA MET A 82 3.43 -17.54 1.97
C MET A 82 4.73 -18.28 2.28
N LYS A 83 5.15 -18.36 3.56
CA LYS A 83 6.31 -19.16 3.97
C LYS A 83 6.11 -20.66 3.75
N GLU A 84 4.90 -21.16 3.97
CA GLU A 84 4.55 -22.55 3.76
C GLU A 84 4.35 -22.86 2.28
N LEU A 85 3.69 -21.97 1.56
CA LEU A 85 3.38 -22.10 0.14
C LEU A 85 4.64 -22.05 -0.73
N LYS A 86 5.62 -21.21 -0.40
CA LYS A 86 6.84 -20.99 -1.19
C LYS A 86 6.50 -20.85 -2.67
N PRO A 87 5.80 -19.79 -3.07
CA PRO A 87 5.31 -19.64 -4.42
C PRO A 87 6.46 -19.73 -5.43
N ASP A 88 6.26 -20.48 -6.51
CA ASP A 88 7.20 -20.63 -7.63
C ASP A 88 6.62 -20.12 -8.95
N SER A 89 5.38 -19.65 -8.93
CA SER A 89 4.67 -19.09 -10.08
C SER A 89 3.64 -18.04 -9.64
N LEU A 90 3.19 -17.21 -10.60
CA LEU A 90 2.07 -16.29 -10.38
C LEU A 90 0.77 -17.05 -10.01
N GLU A 91 0.58 -18.26 -10.57
CA GLU A 91 -0.59 -19.10 -10.27
C GLU A 91 -0.69 -19.45 -8.78
N ASP A 92 0.43 -19.69 -8.10
CA ASP A 92 0.45 -19.91 -6.66
C ASP A 92 -0.02 -18.69 -5.86
N ILE A 93 0.34 -17.50 -6.31
CA ILE A 93 -0.12 -16.25 -5.67
C ILE A 93 -1.63 -16.08 -5.88
N ILE A 94 -2.13 -16.38 -7.09
CA ILE A 94 -3.57 -16.36 -7.41
C ILE A 94 -4.33 -17.33 -6.51
N ALA A 95 -3.82 -18.55 -6.38
CA ALA A 95 -4.43 -19.58 -5.51
C ALA A 95 -4.34 -19.15 -4.03
N GLY A 96 -3.20 -18.60 -3.60
CA GLY A 96 -3.00 -18.12 -2.24
C GLY A 96 -4.00 -17.04 -1.83
N ILE A 97 -4.22 -16.04 -2.68
CA ILE A 97 -5.22 -14.99 -2.47
C ILE A 97 -6.64 -15.58 -2.42
N SER A 98 -6.90 -16.60 -3.21
CA SER A 98 -8.21 -17.25 -3.29
C SER A 98 -8.52 -18.13 -2.07
N LEU A 99 -7.51 -18.82 -1.54
CA LEU A 99 -7.63 -19.75 -0.43
C LEU A 99 -7.63 -19.05 0.95
N TYR A 100 -6.84 -17.99 1.11
CA TYR A 100 -6.69 -17.34 2.41
C TYR A 100 -7.90 -16.45 2.77
N ARG A 101 -9.03 -17.10 3.08
CA ARG A 101 -10.30 -16.49 3.49
C ARG A 101 -11.06 -17.42 4.43
N PRO A 102 -11.94 -16.92 5.31
CA PRO A 102 -12.80 -17.77 6.11
C PRO A 102 -13.59 -18.77 5.26
N GLY A 103 -13.46 -20.04 5.54
CA GLY A 103 -14.03 -21.17 4.78
C GLY A 103 -13.00 -21.86 3.90
N PRO A 104 -12.48 -21.24 2.82
CA PRO A 104 -11.48 -21.89 1.95
C PRO A 104 -10.15 -22.21 2.65
N MET A 105 -9.83 -21.51 3.75
CA MET A 105 -8.60 -21.76 4.53
C MET A 105 -8.48 -23.22 5.01
N ASP A 106 -9.59 -23.90 5.23
CA ASP A 106 -9.60 -25.30 5.65
C ASP A 106 -9.02 -26.25 4.58
N PHE A 107 -8.93 -25.80 3.33
CA PHE A 107 -8.37 -26.55 2.21
C PHE A 107 -6.87 -26.27 1.95
N ILE A 108 -6.28 -25.28 2.63
CA ILE A 108 -4.85 -24.94 2.49
C ILE A 108 -3.96 -26.17 2.75
N PRO A 109 -4.16 -27.00 3.80
CA PRO A 109 -3.33 -28.16 4.02
C PRO A 109 -3.33 -29.15 2.84
N ARG A 110 -4.51 -29.41 2.23
CA ARG A 110 -4.62 -30.27 1.04
C ARG A 110 -3.90 -29.68 -0.17
N TYR A 111 -4.04 -28.37 -0.38
CA TYR A 111 -3.35 -27.67 -1.46
C TYR A 111 -1.82 -27.74 -1.31
N LEU A 112 -1.31 -27.50 -0.09
CA LEU A 112 0.13 -27.58 0.21
C LEU A 112 0.66 -29.02 0.08
N GLU A 113 -0.10 -30.01 0.52
CA GLU A 113 0.26 -31.43 0.35
C GLU A 113 0.37 -31.79 -1.12
N GLY A 114 -0.60 -31.41 -1.95
CA GLY A 114 -0.57 -31.65 -3.38
C GLY A 114 0.56 -30.94 -4.10
N LYS A 115 0.86 -29.68 -3.72
CA LYS A 115 1.99 -28.92 -4.24
C LYS A 115 3.34 -29.59 -3.92
N ASN A 116 3.50 -30.03 -2.67
CA ASN A 116 4.75 -30.64 -2.21
C ASN A 116 4.95 -32.11 -2.66
N ASN A 117 3.86 -32.79 -2.99
CA ASN A 117 3.88 -34.20 -3.38
C ASN A 117 2.97 -34.43 -4.61
N PRO A 118 3.26 -33.86 -5.78
CA PRO A 118 2.39 -33.94 -6.94
C PRO A 118 2.15 -35.38 -7.43
N GLU A 119 3.09 -36.29 -7.14
CA GLU A 119 2.98 -37.70 -7.48
C GLU A 119 1.93 -38.45 -6.65
N LYS A 120 1.48 -37.91 -5.53
CA LYS A 120 0.44 -38.50 -4.68
C LYS A 120 -0.97 -38.01 -5.03
N ILE A 121 -1.09 -37.06 -5.94
CA ILE A 121 -2.39 -36.53 -6.34
C ILE A 121 -3.16 -37.63 -7.09
N THR A 122 -4.34 -37.94 -6.60
CA THR A 122 -5.28 -38.85 -7.26
C THR A 122 -6.48 -38.06 -7.76
N TYR A 123 -6.94 -38.41 -8.97
CA TYR A 123 -8.14 -37.84 -9.57
C TYR A 123 -9.22 -38.87 -9.67
N GLU A 124 -10.47 -38.56 -9.31
CA GLU A 124 -11.63 -39.45 -9.33
C GLU A 124 -11.90 -40.00 -10.75
N CYS A 125 -11.55 -39.22 -11.79
CA CYS A 125 -11.54 -39.67 -13.17
C CYS A 125 -10.46 -38.92 -13.96
N PRO A 126 -9.98 -39.50 -15.09
CA PRO A 126 -8.90 -38.90 -15.91
C PRO A 126 -9.21 -37.49 -16.41
N GLN A 127 -10.49 -37.19 -16.67
CA GLN A 127 -10.93 -35.89 -17.19
C GLN A 127 -10.70 -34.75 -16.21
N LEU A 128 -10.73 -35.02 -14.90
CA LEU A 128 -10.47 -34.03 -13.85
C LEU A 128 -9.02 -33.54 -13.85
N LYS A 129 -8.07 -34.34 -14.33
CA LYS A 129 -6.66 -34.01 -14.28
C LYS A 129 -6.38 -32.66 -14.97
N SER A 130 -6.86 -32.47 -16.19
CA SER A 130 -6.62 -31.25 -16.95
C SER A 130 -7.24 -29.99 -16.29
N ILE A 131 -8.27 -30.15 -15.47
CA ILE A 131 -8.97 -29.07 -14.79
C ILE A 131 -8.29 -28.72 -13.45
N LEU A 132 -7.87 -29.75 -12.69
CA LEU A 132 -7.39 -29.58 -11.32
C LEU A 132 -5.87 -29.66 -11.16
N GLU A 133 -5.13 -30.08 -12.16
CA GLU A 133 -3.65 -30.13 -12.12
C GLU A 133 -3.03 -28.77 -11.79
N PRO A 134 -3.51 -27.61 -12.35
CA PRO A 134 -2.98 -26.30 -11.99
C PRO A 134 -3.20 -25.89 -10.54
N THR A 135 -4.07 -26.57 -9.82
CA THR A 135 -4.39 -26.33 -8.41
C THR A 135 -4.14 -27.56 -7.53
N TYR A 136 -3.22 -28.41 -7.97
CA TYR A 136 -2.76 -29.59 -7.22
C TYR A 136 -3.90 -30.50 -6.73
N GLY A 137 -4.88 -30.73 -7.62
CA GLY A 137 -6.03 -31.59 -7.32
C GLY A 137 -7.14 -30.97 -6.47
N CYS A 138 -7.06 -29.67 -6.18
CA CYS A 138 -8.08 -28.95 -5.42
C CYS A 138 -9.00 -28.14 -6.32
N ILE A 139 -10.29 -28.09 -5.99
CA ILE A 139 -11.21 -27.10 -6.56
C ILE A 139 -10.98 -25.78 -5.80
N VAL A 140 -10.54 -24.73 -6.46
CA VAL A 140 -10.28 -23.39 -5.89
C VAL A 140 -11.17 -22.34 -6.53
N TYR A 141 -11.41 -22.45 -7.84
CA TYR A 141 -12.05 -21.45 -8.63
C TYR A 141 -13.47 -21.82 -9.06
N GLN A 142 -14.33 -20.81 -9.18
CA GLN A 142 -15.67 -20.96 -9.75
C GLN A 142 -15.62 -21.49 -11.19
N GLU A 143 -14.63 -21.07 -11.93
CA GLU A 143 -14.38 -21.47 -13.31
C GLU A 143 -14.11 -22.97 -13.40
N GLN A 144 -13.43 -23.58 -12.41
CA GLN A 144 -13.21 -25.03 -12.37
C GLN A 144 -14.53 -25.82 -12.15
N VAL A 145 -15.42 -25.31 -11.31
CA VAL A 145 -16.76 -25.91 -11.15
C VAL A 145 -17.52 -25.91 -12.48
N MET A 146 -17.46 -24.78 -13.22
CA MET A 146 -18.09 -24.67 -14.52
C MET A 146 -17.45 -25.60 -15.55
N GLN A 147 -16.13 -25.75 -15.55
CA GLN A 147 -15.42 -26.69 -16.43
C GLN A 147 -15.77 -28.15 -16.12
N ILE A 148 -15.84 -28.51 -14.83
CA ILE A 148 -16.20 -29.88 -14.41
C ILE A 148 -17.57 -30.26 -14.95
N VAL A 149 -18.63 -29.46 -14.74
CA VAL A 149 -19.96 -29.81 -15.23
C VAL A 149 -20.04 -29.83 -16.76
N ARG A 150 -19.31 -28.94 -17.43
CA ARG A 150 -19.22 -28.91 -18.91
C ARG A 150 -18.51 -30.14 -19.46
N ASP A 151 -17.33 -30.43 -18.97
CA ASP A 151 -16.42 -31.41 -19.56
C ASP A 151 -16.79 -32.84 -19.15
N LEU A 152 -17.38 -33.06 -17.96
CA LEU A 152 -17.76 -34.37 -17.48
C LEU A 152 -19.22 -34.73 -17.84
N ALA A 153 -20.14 -33.77 -17.88
CA ALA A 153 -21.57 -34.06 -18.08
C ALA A 153 -22.19 -33.38 -19.31
N GLY A 154 -21.38 -32.64 -20.09
CA GLY A 154 -21.83 -32.06 -21.37
C GLY A 154 -22.70 -30.80 -21.23
N TYR A 155 -22.58 -30.06 -20.13
CA TYR A 155 -23.29 -28.78 -19.97
C TYR A 155 -22.78 -27.72 -20.96
N THR A 156 -23.68 -26.87 -21.43
CA THR A 156 -23.29 -25.63 -22.11
C THR A 156 -22.65 -24.64 -21.13
N LEU A 157 -21.85 -23.69 -21.63
CA LEU A 157 -21.22 -22.68 -20.76
C LEU A 157 -22.26 -21.86 -19.95
N GLY A 158 -23.35 -21.44 -20.60
CA GLY A 158 -24.41 -20.71 -19.92
C GLY A 158 -25.11 -21.52 -18.83
N ARG A 159 -25.35 -22.81 -19.10
CA ARG A 159 -25.92 -23.72 -18.09
C ARG A 159 -24.96 -23.98 -16.94
N SER A 160 -23.66 -24.10 -17.19
CA SER A 160 -22.64 -24.26 -16.17
C SER A 160 -22.61 -23.10 -15.18
N ASP A 161 -22.83 -21.87 -15.67
CA ASP A 161 -22.92 -20.70 -14.78
C ASP A 161 -24.20 -20.72 -13.92
N LEU A 162 -25.32 -21.19 -14.44
CA LEU A 162 -26.54 -21.37 -13.63
C LEU A 162 -26.35 -22.39 -12.50
N VAL A 163 -25.67 -23.51 -12.78
CA VAL A 163 -25.32 -24.52 -11.76
C VAL A 163 -24.43 -23.91 -10.70
N ARG A 164 -23.36 -23.23 -11.09
CA ARG A 164 -22.45 -22.54 -10.17
C ARG A 164 -23.20 -21.56 -9.23
N ARG A 165 -24.11 -20.76 -9.80
CA ARG A 165 -24.93 -19.82 -9.01
C ARG A 165 -25.89 -20.54 -8.05
N ALA A 166 -26.47 -21.64 -8.48
CA ALA A 166 -27.37 -22.45 -7.65
C ALA A 166 -26.60 -23.06 -6.44
N MET A 167 -25.41 -23.60 -6.69
CA MET A 167 -24.52 -24.12 -5.66
C MET A 167 -24.15 -23.04 -4.63
N ALA A 168 -23.78 -21.86 -5.06
CA ALA A 168 -23.42 -20.74 -4.18
C ALA A 168 -24.61 -20.28 -3.30
N LYS A 169 -25.86 -20.37 -3.82
CA LYS A 169 -27.08 -19.98 -3.08
C LYS A 169 -27.66 -21.07 -2.16
N LYS A 170 -27.05 -22.25 -2.10
CA LYS A 170 -27.45 -23.38 -1.24
C LYS A 170 -28.92 -23.80 -1.36
N LYS A 171 -29.49 -23.77 -2.56
CA LYS A 171 -30.87 -24.17 -2.80
C LYS A 171 -30.96 -25.71 -2.92
N ALA A 172 -31.22 -26.42 -1.82
CA ALA A 172 -31.17 -27.90 -1.73
C ALA A 172 -31.98 -28.58 -2.85
N ALA A 173 -33.22 -28.15 -3.11
CA ALA A 173 -34.05 -28.79 -4.16
C ALA A 173 -33.46 -28.57 -5.59
N VAL A 174 -32.83 -27.42 -5.85
CA VAL A 174 -32.15 -27.17 -7.12
C VAL A 174 -30.90 -27.99 -7.24
N MET A 175 -30.17 -28.15 -6.14
CA MET A 175 -28.95 -28.96 -6.09
C MET A 175 -29.22 -30.42 -6.35
N GLU A 176 -30.29 -31.01 -5.77
CA GLU A 176 -30.67 -32.40 -6.02
C GLU A 176 -31.08 -32.61 -7.49
N LYS A 177 -31.86 -31.69 -8.06
CA LYS A 177 -32.18 -31.72 -9.50
C LYS A 177 -30.93 -31.68 -10.36
N GLU A 178 -29.98 -30.77 -10.06
CA GLU A 178 -28.72 -30.66 -10.81
C GLU A 178 -27.81 -31.89 -10.61
N ARG A 179 -27.85 -32.57 -9.46
CA ARG A 179 -27.16 -33.85 -9.26
C ARG A 179 -27.70 -34.92 -10.23
N GLN A 180 -29.02 -35.04 -10.35
CA GLN A 180 -29.64 -35.98 -11.30
C GLN A 180 -29.23 -35.64 -12.74
N ASN A 181 -29.30 -34.38 -13.13
CA ASN A 181 -28.86 -33.94 -14.45
C ASN A 181 -27.37 -34.22 -14.70
N PHE A 182 -26.51 -33.98 -13.73
CA PHE A 182 -25.05 -34.18 -13.85
C PHE A 182 -24.71 -35.69 -13.97
N VAL A 183 -25.34 -36.55 -13.17
CA VAL A 183 -25.05 -37.99 -13.16
C VAL A 183 -25.70 -38.67 -14.37
N TYR A 184 -27.02 -38.52 -14.55
CA TYR A 184 -27.81 -39.30 -15.49
C TYR A 184 -28.11 -38.58 -16.80
N GLY A 185 -27.97 -37.28 -16.84
CA GLY A 185 -28.34 -36.45 -17.99
C GLY A 185 -29.78 -35.94 -17.95
N ASN A 186 -30.08 -35.04 -18.89
CA ASN A 186 -31.43 -34.48 -19.11
C ASN A 186 -31.52 -33.99 -20.56
N GLU A 187 -32.23 -34.73 -21.41
CA GLU A 187 -32.37 -34.44 -22.82
C GLU A 187 -33.13 -33.12 -23.09
N GLU A 188 -34.13 -32.79 -22.26
CA GLU A 188 -34.90 -31.54 -22.38
C GLU A 188 -34.03 -30.33 -22.10
N GLU A 189 -33.06 -30.44 -21.21
CA GLU A 189 -32.12 -29.37 -20.83
C GLU A 189 -30.80 -29.46 -21.61
N GLY A 190 -30.64 -30.43 -22.52
CA GLY A 190 -29.46 -30.61 -23.36
C GLY A 190 -28.23 -31.06 -22.61
N VAL A 191 -28.40 -31.83 -21.52
CA VAL A 191 -27.32 -32.36 -20.68
C VAL A 191 -27.16 -33.85 -20.94
N GLU A 192 -25.95 -34.27 -21.35
CA GLU A 192 -25.69 -35.69 -21.63
C GLU A 192 -25.60 -36.55 -20.36
N GLY A 193 -25.04 -36.02 -19.31
CA GLY A 193 -24.74 -36.71 -18.07
C GLY A 193 -23.43 -37.49 -18.06
N CYS A 194 -22.87 -37.66 -16.89
CA CYS A 194 -21.59 -38.34 -16.67
C CYS A 194 -21.61 -39.79 -17.13
N ILE A 195 -22.68 -40.54 -16.85
CA ILE A 195 -22.78 -41.97 -17.22
C ILE A 195 -22.68 -42.14 -18.73
N LYS A 196 -23.41 -41.35 -19.51
CA LYS A 196 -23.35 -41.40 -20.99
C LYS A 196 -21.95 -41.06 -21.53
N ARG A 197 -21.17 -40.29 -20.78
CA ARG A 197 -19.79 -39.95 -21.08
C ARG A 197 -18.75 -40.87 -20.50
N GLY A 198 -19.18 -42.04 -19.99
CA GLY A 198 -18.33 -43.13 -19.53
C GLY A 198 -17.76 -42.95 -18.13
N ILE A 199 -18.35 -42.10 -17.30
CA ILE A 199 -17.97 -41.91 -15.89
C ILE A 199 -18.96 -42.73 -15.03
N PRO A 200 -18.50 -43.66 -14.15
CA PRO A 200 -19.38 -44.46 -13.28
C PRO A 200 -20.22 -43.59 -12.35
N GLU A 201 -21.44 -44.07 -12.04
CA GLU A 201 -22.40 -43.36 -11.18
C GLU A 201 -21.79 -42.97 -9.83
N GLU A 202 -21.11 -43.90 -9.15
CA GLU A 202 -20.47 -43.67 -7.86
C GLU A 202 -19.44 -42.54 -7.94
N THR A 203 -18.59 -42.56 -8.98
CA THR A 203 -17.59 -41.54 -9.23
C THR A 203 -18.22 -40.18 -9.52
N ALA A 204 -19.29 -40.14 -10.33
CA ALA A 204 -19.99 -38.91 -10.66
C ALA A 204 -20.66 -38.30 -9.39
N ASN A 205 -21.29 -39.11 -8.54
CA ASN A 205 -21.83 -38.64 -7.28
C ASN A 205 -20.76 -38.05 -6.35
N LYS A 206 -19.63 -38.75 -6.22
CA LYS A 206 -18.52 -38.31 -5.38
C LYS A 206 -17.96 -36.96 -5.87
N ILE A 207 -17.77 -36.77 -7.18
CA ILE A 207 -17.34 -35.49 -7.78
C ILE A 207 -18.37 -34.39 -7.49
N PHE A 208 -19.67 -34.73 -7.58
CA PHE A 208 -20.72 -33.73 -7.33
C PHE A 208 -20.78 -33.31 -5.86
N ASP A 209 -20.57 -34.20 -4.91
CA ASP A 209 -20.44 -33.90 -3.49
C ASP A 209 -19.27 -33.00 -3.22
N GLU A 210 -18.11 -33.29 -3.80
CA GLU A 210 -16.92 -32.45 -3.70
C GLU A 210 -17.17 -31.04 -4.26
N MET A 211 -17.83 -30.94 -5.41
CA MET A 211 -18.22 -29.63 -5.98
C MET A 211 -19.16 -28.84 -5.07
N ILE A 212 -20.14 -29.49 -4.42
CA ILE A 212 -21.05 -28.80 -3.47
C ILE A 212 -20.28 -28.19 -2.31
N ASP A 213 -19.35 -28.91 -1.76
CA ASP A 213 -18.56 -28.44 -0.62
C ASP A 213 -17.68 -27.27 -0.98
N PHE A 214 -17.02 -27.31 -2.14
CA PHE A 214 -16.17 -26.23 -2.63
C PHE A 214 -16.93 -25.06 -3.22
N ALA A 215 -18.03 -25.27 -3.92
CA ALA A 215 -18.79 -24.20 -4.58
C ALA A 215 -19.31 -23.12 -3.62
N LYS A 216 -19.47 -23.47 -2.34
CA LYS A 216 -19.82 -22.51 -1.27
C LYS A 216 -18.74 -21.46 -1.08
N TYR A 217 -17.50 -21.77 -1.43
CA TYR A 217 -16.28 -21.00 -1.14
C TYR A 217 -15.45 -20.69 -2.36
N ALA A 218 -15.76 -21.28 -3.54
CA ALA A 218 -15.03 -21.08 -4.78
C ALA A 218 -14.90 -19.60 -5.15
N PHE A 219 -13.70 -19.18 -5.54
CA PHE A 219 -13.40 -17.79 -5.83
C PHE A 219 -13.41 -17.51 -7.34
N ASN A 220 -13.72 -16.31 -7.73
CA ASN A 220 -13.59 -15.89 -9.12
C ASN A 220 -12.10 -15.76 -9.47
N LYS A 221 -11.62 -16.59 -10.40
CA LYS A 221 -10.20 -16.61 -10.79
C LYS A 221 -9.76 -15.30 -11.41
N SER A 222 -10.60 -14.68 -12.23
CA SER A 222 -10.26 -13.41 -12.91
C SER A 222 -10.02 -12.28 -11.90
N HIS A 223 -10.82 -12.21 -10.84
CA HIS A 223 -10.60 -11.25 -9.76
C HIS A 223 -9.30 -11.54 -9.01
N ALA A 224 -9.07 -12.80 -8.63
CA ALA A 224 -7.83 -13.19 -7.93
C ALA A 224 -6.59 -12.92 -8.78
N ALA A 225 -6.63 -13.19 -10.09
CA ALA A 225 -5.54 -12.94 -11.03
C ALA A 225 -5.23 -11.45 -11.13
N ALA A 226 -6.25 -10.59 -11.26
CA ALA A 226 -6.03 -9.14 -11.30
C ALA A 226 -5.36 -8.62 -10.02
N TYR A 227 -5.78 -9.12 -8.86
CA TYR A 227 -5.18 -8.77 -7.57
C TYR A 227 -3.77 -9.34 -7.40
N ALA A 228 -3.52 -10.56 -7.88
CA ALA A 228 -2.20 -11.18 -7.85
C ALA A 228 -1.17 -10.41 -8.69
N VAL A 229 -1.57 -9.87 -9.84
CA VAL A 229 -0.72 -8.99 -10.65
C VAL A 229 -0.30 -7.77 -9.84
N VAL A 230 -1.22 -7.11 -9.16
CA VAL A 230 -0.90 -5.95 -8.30
C VAL A 230 -0.01 -6.35 -7.12
N SER A 231 -0.28 -7.51 -6.49
CA SER A 231 0.58 -8.07 -5.44
C SER A 231 2.00 -8.30 -5.96
N TYR A 232 2.11 -8.91 -7.11
CA TYR A 232 3.40 -9.21 -7.74
C TYR A 232 4.17 -7.93 -8.12
N GLN A 233 3.50 -6.94 -8.70
CA GLN A 233 4.12 -5.64 -9.03
C GLN A 233 4.68 -4.94 -7.79
N THR A 234 3.95 -4.99 -6.67
CA THR A 234 4.45 -4.43 -5.40
C THR A 234 5.63 -5.23 -4.84
N ALA A 235 5.61 -6.55 -4.96
CA ALA A 235 6.72 -7.41 -4.56
C ALA A 235 7.97 -7.18 -5.44
N TRP A 236 7.78 -7.04 -6.74
CA TRP A 236 8.84 -6.77 -7.70
C TRP A 236 9.52 -5.43 -7.42
N LEU A 237 8.74 -4.35 -7.22
CA LEU A 237 9.27 -3.05 -6.85
C LEU A 237 10.01 -3.10 -5.51
N ARG A 238 9.48 -3.80 -4.53
CA ARG A 238 10.13 -3.98 -3.22
C ARG A 238 11.44 -4.77 -3.34
N CYS A 239 11.53 -5.71 -4.26
CA CYS A 239 12.72 -6.54 -4.50
C CYS A 239 13.84 -5.75 -5.19
N TYR A 240 13.53 -5.05 -6.27
CA TYR A 240 14.50 -4.41 -7.15
C TYR A 240 14.73 -2.93 -6.86
N TYR A 241 13.74 -2.23 -6.30
CA TYR A 241 13.77 -0.80 -6.00
C TYR A 241 13.24 -0.51 -4.59
N PRO A 242 13.86 -1.12 -3.56
CA PRO A 242 13.32 -1.09 -2.20
C PRO A 242 13.21 0.33 -1.62
N VAL A 243 14.16 1.21 -1.89
CA VAL A 243 14.17 2.60 -1.37
C VAL A 243 13.02 3.39 -1.99
N GLU A 244 12.89 3.32 -3.31
CA GLU A 244 11.86 4.02 -4.09
C GLU A 244 10.44 3.53 -3.73
N PHE A 245 10.31 2.20 -3.58
CA PHE A 245 9.04 1.59 -3.18
C PHE A 245 8.65 1.97 -1.76
N MET A 246 9.56 1.86 -0.80
CA MET A 246 9.28 2.19 0.60
C MET A 246 9.00 3.68 0.80
N ALA A 247 9.65 4.58 0.05
CA ALA A 247 9.33 6.01 0.05
C ALA A 247 7.90 6.28 -0.44
N ALA A 248 7.47 5.63 -1.52
CA ALA A 248 6.11 5.72 -2.03
C ALA A 248 5.08 5.13 -1.05
N LEU A 249 5.40 4.00 -0.43
CA LEU A 249 4.56 3.34 0.56
C LEU A 249 4.37 4.20 1.82
N LEU A 250 5.44 4.72 2.40
CA LEU A 250 5.41 5.64 3.55
C LEU A 250 4.58 6.89 3.23
N THR A 251 4.75 7.45 2.03
CA THR A 251 3.96 8.61 1.57
C THR A 251 2.46 8.28 1.52
N SER A 252 2.08 7.08 1.10
CA SER A 252 0.68 6.67 1.03
C SER A 252 -0.03 6.61 2.38
N VAL A 253 0.72 6.44 3.46
CA VAL A 253 0.23 6.33 4.84
C VAL A 253 0.62 7.52 5.72
N ILE A 254 1.04 8.64 5.13
CA ILE A 254 1.62 9.79 5.83
C ILE A 254 0.72 10.36 6.93
N THR A 255 -0.59 10.16 6.84
CA THR A 255 -1.57 10.57 7.86
C THR A 255 -1.84 9.50 8.93
N ASN A 256 -1.18 8.33 8.85
CA ASN A 256 -1.36 7.22 9.79
C ASN A 256 -0.07 6.92 10.57
N PRO A 257 0.12 7.52 11.76
CA PRO A 257 1.35 7.37 12.54
C PRO A 257 1.71 5.92 12.87
N LYS A 258 0.71 5.06 13.12
CA LYS A 258 0.94 3.65 13.42
C LYS A 258 1.56 2.90 12.23
N LYS A 259 1.03 3.13 11.03
CA LYS A 259 1.57 2.52 9.81
C LYS A 259 2.93 3.10 9.43
N ILE A 260 3.17 4.39 9.65
CA ILE A 260 4.50 4.99 9.47
C ILE A 260 5.52 4.27 10.36
N THR A 261 5.19 4.07 11.65
CA THR A 261 6.07 3.35 12.59
C THR A 261 6.40 1.94 12.09
N GLU A 262 5.39 1.20 11.68
CA GLU A 262 5.52 -0.17 11.16
C GLU A 262 6.48 -0.21 9.94
N TYR A 263 6.26 0.67 8.96
CA TYR A 263 7.07 0.69 7.74
C TYR A 263 8.47 1.28 7.93
N ILE A 264 8.66 2.22 8.86
CA ILE A 264 10.01 2.65 9.24
C ILE A 264 10.81 1.50 9.86
N ASN A 265 10.18 0.69 10.72
CA ASN A 265 10.84 -0.50 11.27
C ASN A 265 11.17 -1.51 10.15
N THR A 266 10.27 -1.67 9.18
CA THR A 266 10.56 -2.48 7.99
C THR A 266 11.76 -1.94 7.21
N CYS A 267 11.83 -0.63 6.97
CA CYS A 267 12.99 0.00 6.32
C CYS A 267 14.30 -0.31 7.05
N ARG A 268 14.31 -0.22 8.40
CA ARG A 268 15.49 -0.55 9.21
C ARG A 268 15.93 -2.00 9.04
N VAL A 269 14.99 -2.94 9.08
CA VAL A 269 15.27 -4.36 8.84
C VAL A 269 15.83 -4.59 7.44
N MET A 270 15.38 -3.81 6.46
CA MET A 270 15.89 -3.83 5.08
C MET A 270 17.24 -3.09 4.90
N GLY A 271 17.78 -2.47 5.95
CA GLY A 271 19.00 -1.68 5.87
C GLY A 271 18.84 -0.30 5.27
N ILE A 272 17.58 0.19 5.13
CA ILE A 272 17.26 1.52 4.58
C ILE A 272 17.19 2.54 5.72
N SER A 273 18.06 3.54 5.69
CA SER A 273 18.08 4.62 6.67
C SER A 273 16.95 5.63 6.42
N ILE A 274 16.35 6.14 7.49
CA ILE A 274 15.38 7.22 7.44
C ILE A 274 16.06 8.49 7.94
N LEU A 275 16.22 9.48 7.05
CA LEU A 275 16.80 10.77 7.37
C LEU A 275 15.73 11.68 7.99
N PRO A 276 16.09 12.57 8.93
CA PRO A 276 15.17 13.52 9.53
C PRO A 276 14.54 14.45 8.48
N PRO A 277 13.40 15.10 8.77
CA PRO A 277 12.85 16.11 7.88
C PRO A 277 13.82 17.29 7.72
N ASP A 278 13.82 17.92 6.57
CA ASP A 278 14.66 19.08 6.26
C ASP A 278 13.97 19.98 5.23
N ILE A 279 13.83 21.27 5.51
CA ILE A 279 13.16 22.19 4.58
C ILE A 279 13.97 22.45 3.30
N ASN A 280 15.27 22.22 3.34
CA ASN A 280 16.18 22.41 2.20
C ASN A 280 16.32 21.17 1.31
N GLU A 281 15.92 19.99 1.80
CA GLU A 281 16.07 18.73 1.08
C GLU A 281 14.72 17.98 0.95
N GLY A 282 13.78 18.24 1.86
CA GLY A 282 12.52 17.48 1.96
C GLY A 282 11.48 17.92 0.95
N GLU A 283 10.58 17.00 0.66
CA GLU A 283 9.35 17.19 -0.12
C GLU A 283 8.12 16.98 0.79
N ALA A 284 6.92 17.17 0.25
CA ALA A 284 5.70 16.90 1.01
C ALA A 284 5.61 15.43 1.46
N GLY A 285 5.88 14.48 0.55
CA GLY A 285 5.97 13.06 0.86
C GLY A 285 7.35 12.64 1.34
N PHE A 286 7.48 11.38 1.71
CA PHE A 286 8.78 10.74 1.88
C PHE A 286 9.49 10.67 0.53
N SER A 287 10.75 11.06 0.47
CA SER A 287 11.51 11.16 -0.78
C SER A 287 12.81 10.37 -0.72
N VAL A 288 13.26 9.93 -1.89
CA VAL A 288 14.52 9.19 -2.03
C VAL A 288 15.70 10.14 -1.89
N ALA A 289 16.68 9.77 -1.07
CA ALA A 289 17.92 10.53 -0.84
C ALA A 289 19.13 9.56 -0.88
N GLY A 290 19.60 9.22 -2.09
CA GLY A 290 20.56 8.15 -2.32
C GLY A 290 19.98 6.79 -1.88
N ASP A 291 20.69 6.08 -1.02
CA ASP A 291 20.26 4.80 -0.46
C ASP A 291 19.36 4.95 0.80
N SER A 292 18.91 6.17 1.08
CA SER A 292 18.11 6.52 2.25
C SER A 292 16.79 7.15 1.85
N ILE A 293 15.88 7.28 2.80
CA ILE A 293 14.59 7.96 2.63
C ILE A 293 14.56 9.18 3.54
N ARG A 294 14.29 10.37 2.96
CA ARG A 294 14.05 11.60 3.71
C ARG A 294 12.61 11.62 4.24
N TYR A 295 12.45 11.99 5.50
CA TYR A 295 11.14 12.10 6.14
C TYR A 295 10.28 13.20 5.49
N GLY A 296 9.02 12.88 5.17
CA GLY A 296 8.10 13.79 4.49
C GLY A 296 7.65 14.97 5.35
N LEU A 297 7.71 16.17 4.83
CA LEU A 297 7.33 17.40 5.54
C LEU A 297 5.82 17.42 5.91
N ALA A 298 4.97 16.80 5.12
CA ALA A 298 3.52 16.72 5.40
C ALA A 298 3.16 15.86 6.62
N ALA A 299 4.11 15.09 7.15
CA ALA A 299 3.93 14.39 8.42
C ALA A 299 4.13 15.29 9.64
N ILE A 300 4.66 16.52 9.46
CA ILE A 300 4.82 17.51 10.52
C ILE A 300 3.46 18.17 10.79
N LYS A 301 3.07 18.19 12.07
CA LYS A 301 1.80 18.81 12.51
C LYS A 301 1.75 20.29 12.13
N SER A 302 0.57 20.74 11.77
CA SER A 302 0.29 22.13 11.38
C SER A 302 0.99 22.62 10.10
N LEU A 303 1.57 21.70 9.34
CA LEU A 303 2.19 21.99 8.04
C LEU A 303 1.32 21.39 6.93
N GLY A 304 0.46 22.21 6.34
CA GLY A 304 -0.42 21.80 5.24
C GLY A 304 0.32 21.64 3.91
N LYS A 305 -0.20 20.78 3.02
CA LYS A 305 0.40 20.53 1.71
C LYS A 305 0.63 21.84 0.91
N SER A 306 -0.36 22.73 0.90
CA SER A 306 -0.25 24.02 0.19
C SER A 306 0.92 24.88 0.66
N VAL A 307 1.21 24.87 1.97
CA VAL A 307 2.36 25.58 2.55
C VAL A 307 3.67 24.93 2.11
N ILE A 308 3.72 23.60 2.12
CA ILE A 308 4.91 22.85 1.68
C ILE A 308 5.17 23.10 0.20
N ASP A 309 4.13 23.08 -0.64
CA ASP A 309 4.25 23.32 -2.07
C ASP A 309 4.85 24.72 -2.34
N VAL A 310 4.39 25.76 -1.62
CA VAL A 310 4.96 27.12 -1.71
C VAL A 310 6.41 27.14 -1.23
N MET A 311 6.73 26.52 -0.10
CA MET A 311 8.10 26.42 0.42
C MET A 311 9.04 25.75 -0.58
N THR A 312 8.59 24.67 -1.20
CA THR A 312 9.39 23.92 -2.18
C THR A 312 9.61 24.73 -3.45
N GLN A 313 8.55 25.34 -4.00
CA GLN A 313 8.64 26.20 -5.19
C GLN A 313 9.56 27.40 -4.96
N GLU A 314 9.45 28.05 -3.80
CA GLU A 314 10.31 29.17 -3.43
C GLU A 314 11.79 28.76 -3.33
N ARG A 315 12.04 27.61 -2.73
CA ARG A 315 13.38 27.00 -2.66
C ARG A 315 13.94 26.66 -4.04
N GLU A 316 13.13 26.12 -4.94
CA GLU A 316 13.54 25.77 -6.30
C GLU A 316 13.85 27.01 -7.14
N ALA A 317 13.08 28.07 -6.97
CA ALA A 317 13.25 29.32 -7.72
C ALA A 317 14.44 30.16 -7.23
N ASN A 318 14.64 30.24 -5.91
CA ASN A 318 15.57 31.19 -5.28
C ASN A 318 16.70 30.52 -4.46
N GLY A 319 16.83 29.20 -4.57
CA GLY A 319 17.86 28.42 -3.87
C GLY A 319 17.52 28.09 -2.41
N LYS A 320 18.40 27.32 -1.77
CA LYS A 320 18.23 26.87 -0.38
C LYS A 320 18.06 28.05 0.58
N TYR A 321 17.26 27.84 1.62
CA TYR A 321 17.12 28.77 2.73
C TYR A 321 18.42 28.77 3.55
N LYS A 322 18.95 29.96 3.83
CA LYS A 322 20.24 30.14 4.49
C LYS A 322 20.13 30.04 6.02
N ASP A 323 19.12 30.68 6.57
CA ASP A 323 18.87 30.76 8.00
C ASP A 323 17.37 31.01 8.31
N LEU A 324 17.05 31.15 9.57
CA LEU A 324 15.69 31.35 10.05
C LEU A 324 15.06 32.67 9.54
N LYS A 325 15.85 33.76 9.43
CA LYS A 325 15.37 35.06 8.93
C LYS A 325 15.10 35.00 7.42
N ASP A 326 15.99 34.42 6.64
CA ASP A 326 15.83 34.21 5.20
C ASP A 326 14.57 33.34 4.94
N PHE A 327 14.41 32.25 5.67
CA PHE A 327 13.24 31.38 5.55
C PHE A 327 11.93 32.12 5.82
N MET A 328 11.83 32.86 6.92
CA MET A 328 10.62 33.61 7.27
C MET A 328 10.42 34.83 6.35
N GLY A 329 11.50 35.45 5.88
CA GLY A 329 11.45 36.61 4.99
C GLY A 329 10.88 36.27 3.62
N ARG A 330 11.24 35.13 3.07
CA ARG A 330 10.83 34.67 1.73
C ARG A 330 9.41 34.13 1.66
N LEU A 331 8.78 33.80 2.81
CA LEU A 331 7.42 33.27 2.89
C LEU A 331 6.44 34.30 3.47
N THR A 332 5.15 34.23 3.09
CA THR A 332 4.15 35.18 3.59
C THR A 332 3.60 34.75 4.97
N SER A 333 3.00 35.70 5.71
CA SER A 333 2.37 35.41 7.00
C SER A 333 1.14 34.50 6.90
N LYS A 334 0.60 34.32 5.70
CA LYS A 334 -0.50 33.35 5.44
C LYS A 334 0.02 31.91 5.36
N GLU A 335 1.27 31.74 4.97
CA GLU A 335 1.91 30.44 4.75
C GLU A 335 2.55 29.93 6.03
N ILE A 336 3.21 30.81 6.78
CA ILE A 336 3.87 30.47 8.04
C ILE A 336 3.30 31.23 9.21
N ASN A 337 2.95 30.51 10.27
CA ASN A 337 2.53 31.07 11.54
C ASN A 337 3.42 30.53 12.66
N LYS A 338 3.28 31.11 13.85
CA LYS A 338 4.03 30.73 15.06
C LYS A 338 4.08 29.21 15.26
N ARG A 339 2.94 28.52 15.16
CA ARG A 339 2.82 27.09 15.40
C ARG A 339 3.53 26.26 14.33
N THR A 340 3.49 26.71 13.08
CA THR A 340 4.23 26.08 11.97
C THR A 340 5.73 26.13 12.21
N ILE A 341 6.26 27.31 12.57
CA ILE A 341 7.68 27.49 12.86
C ILE A 341 8.12 26.65 14.05
N GLU A 342 7.36 26.66 15.15
CA GLU A 342 7.65 25.82 16.31
C GLU A 342 7.73 24.34 15.97
N ASN A 343 6.79 23.83 15.15
CA ASN A 343 6.79 22.42 14.77
C ASN A 343 7.94 22.08 13.79
N LEU A 344 8.35 23.00 12.93
CA LEU A 344 9.53 22.82 12.08
C LEU A 344 10.82 22.76 12.93
N ILE A 345 10.96 23.64 13.94
CA ILE A 345 12.12 23.59 14.86
C ILE A 345 12.07 22.29 15.67
N LYS A 346 10.94 21.95 16.30
CA LYS A 346 10.77 20.76 17.13
C LYS A 346 11.07 19.45 16.38
N SER A 347 10.67 19.38 15.11
CA SER A 347 10.90 18.20 14.26
C SER A 347 12.33 18.06 13.76
N GLY A 348 13.16 19.11 13.91
CA GLY A 348 14.51 19.16 13.37
C GLY A 348 14.56 19.55 11.89
N ALA A 349 13.45 19.98 11.28
CA ALA A 349 13.41 20.36 9.87
C ALA A 349 14.27 21.61 9.54
N LEU A 350 14.71 22.35 10.55
CA LEU A 350 15.57 23.53 10.45
C LEU A 350 17.00 23.28 10.98
N ASP A 351 17.36 22.03 11.28
CA ASP A 351 18.71 21.70 11.80
C ASP A 351 19.82 22.03 10.79
N SER A 352 19.50 22.03 9.48
CA SER A 352 20.44 22.41 8.40
C SER A 352 20.91 23.87 8.46
N PHE A 353 20.27 24.73 9.24
CA PHE A 353 20.76 26.09 9.51
C PHE A 353 21.97 26.16 10.44
N GLY A 354 22.43 25.03 11.01
CA GLY A 354 23.62 24.96 11.85
C GLY A 354 23.48 25.62 13.22
N LYS A 355 22.24 25.89 13.65
CA LYS A 355 21.91 26.39 15.00
C LYS A 355 21.16 25.33 15.78
N THR A 356 21.37 25.30 17.12
CA THR A 356 20.65 24.35 17.98
C THR A 356 19.15 24.64 17.97
N ARG A 357 18.33 23.62 18.15
CA ARG A 357 16.86 23.80 18.25
C ARG A 357 16.48 24.73 19.41
N LYS A 358 17.23 24.65 20.52
CA LYS A 358 17.04 25.53 21.66
C LYS A 358 17.31 26.99 21.34
N GLN A 359 18.40 27.28 20.60
CA GLN A 359 18.70 28.63 20.10
C GLN A 359 17.58 29.13 19.17
N GLN A 360 17.18 28.31 18.21
CA GLN A 360 16.10 28.66 17.27
C GLN A 360 14.77 28.93 17.99
N MET A 361 14.40 28.11 18.98
CA MET A 361 13.21 28.32 19.80
C MET A 361 13.20 29.62 20.60
N LEU A 362 14.36 30.07 21.06
CA LEU A 362 14.48 31.34 21.79
C LEU A 362 14.39 32.56 20.86
N VAL A 363 14.90 32.45 19.64
CA VAL A 363 15.07 33.58 18.72
C VAL A 363 13.90 33.77 17.77
N TYR A 364 13.20 32.69 17.37
CA TYR A 364 12.16 32.77 16.33
C TYR A 364 11.05 33.81 16.62
N PRO A 365 10.58 34.08 17.88
CA PRO A 365 9.53 35.07 18.09
C PRO A 365 9.97 36.47 17.69
N VAL A 366 11.20 36.85 18.05
CA VAL A 366 11.78 38.16 17.71
C VAL A 366 11.98 38.30 16.21
N VAL A 367 12.48 37.25 15.56
CA VAL A 367 12.67 37.24 14.08
C VAL A 367 11.33 37.36 13.38
N LEU A 368 10.29 36.66 13.84
CA LEU A 368 8.97 36.72 13.26
C LEU A 368 8.35 38.12 13.35
N GLU A 369 8.52 38.80 14.47
CA GLU A 369 8.08 40.18 14.65
C GLU A 369 8.84 41.16 13.75
N GLN A 370 10.16 41.01 13.65
CA GLN A 370 11.00 41.81 12.79
C GLN A 370 10.59 41.65 11.33
N VAL A 371 10.50 40.42 10.84
CA VAL A 371 10.10 40.13 9.44
C VAL A 371 8.71 40.67 9.13
N ASN A 372 7.76 40.54 10.05
CA ASN A 372 6.41 41.07 9.85
C ASN A 372 6.38 42.60 9.80
N ARG A 373 7.23 43.28 10.56
CA ARG A 373 7.39 44.72 10.52
C ARG A 373 8.01 45.15 9.19
N GLU A 374 9.13 44.55 8.77
CA GLU A 374 9.80 44.84 7.50
C GLU A 374 8.83 44.67 6.30
N LYS A 375 8.00 43.61 6.29
CA LYS A 375 6.99 43.39 5.24
C LYS A 375 5.89 44.47 5.23
N LYS A 376 5.45 44.95 6.38
CA LYS A 376 4.44 46.03 6.47
C LYS A 376 5.00 47.33 5.97
N GLU A 377 6.24 47.69 6.31
CA GLU A 377 6.95 48.89 5.88
C GLU A 377 7.14 48.87 4.34
N SER A 378 7.58 47.75 3.78
CA SER A 378 7.72 47.57 2.33
C SER A 378 6.39 47.72 1.57
N MET A 379 5.28 47.19 2.13
CA MET A 379 3.94 47.34 1.53
C MET A 379 3.40 48.78 1.58
N SER A 380 3.86 49.59 2.54
CA SER A 380 3.44 51.00 2.67
C SER A 380 4.25 51.97 1.77
N GLY A 381 5.20 51.46 0.99
CA GLY A 381 6.07 52.29 0.13
C GLY A 381 7.12 53.09 0.89
N GLN A 382 7.28 52.85 2.19
CA GLN A 382 8.38 53.42 2.98
C GLN A 382 9.65 52.62 2.71
N MET A 383 10.70 53.29 2.24
CA MET A 383 12.05 52.70 2.15
C MET A 383 12.49 52.34 3.58
N SER A 384 12.96 51.11 3.75
CA SER A 384 13.55 50.69 5.01
C SER A 384 14.84 51.45 5.28
N LEU A 385 15.06 51.86 6.52
CA LEU A 385 16.34 52.43 6.94
C LEU A 385 17.53 51.50 6.63
N PHE A 386 17.29 50.17 6.59
CA PHE A 386 18.26 49.13 6.22
C PHE A 386 18.74 49.19 4.76
N ASP A 387 17.96 49.77 3.85
CA ASP A 387 18.36 49.93 2.45
C ASP A 387 19.53 50.95 2.28
N PHE A 388 19.77 51.77 3.29
CA PHE A 388 20.82 52.77 3.35
C PHE A 388 22.10 52.29 4.08
N PHE A 389 22.08 51.10 4.73
CA PHE A 389 23.25 50.58 5.42
C PHE A 389 24.23 49.90 4.45
N SER A 390 25.52 50.11 4.68
CA SER A 390 26.58 49.35 4.04
C SER A 390 26.56 47.89 4.42
N GLU A 391 27.16 47.01 3.64
CA GLU A 391 27.26 45.58 3.95
C GLU A 391 27.98 45.28 5.29
N GLU A 392 28.82 46.19 5.75
CA GLU A 392 29.51 46.13 7.04
C GLU A 392 28.56 46.48 8.20
N GLU A 393 27.73 47.51 8.02
CA GLU A 393 26.71 47.88 9.00
C GLU A 393 25.56 46.84 9.08
N LYS A 394 25.22 46.21 7.97
CA LYS A 394 24.25 45.11 7.94
C LYS A 394 24.71 43.90 8.77
N LYS A 395 26.04 43.65 8.83
CA LYS A 395 26.62 42.57 9.67
C LYS A 395 26.47 42.82 11.16
N GLU A 396 26.48 44.08 11.60
CA GLU A 396 26.27 44.45 13.00
C GLU A 396 24.82 44.19 13.47
N TYR A 397 23.88 44.11 12.53
CA TYR A 397 22.48 43.73 12.74
C TYR A 397 22.17 42.30 12.39
N GLU A 398 23.20 41.46 12.19
CA GLU A 398 23.01 40.00 12.08
C GLU A 398 22.37 39.47 13.37
N MET A 399 21.43 38.58 13.17
CA MET A 399 20.69 37.96 14.28
C MET A 399 21.65 37.25 15.24
N GLN A 400 21.76 37.78 16.46
CA GLN A 400 22.58 37.16 17.49
C GLN A 400 21.82 36.00 18.13
N TYR A 401 22.36 34.80 18.03
CA TYR A 401 21.86 33.65 18.75
C TYR A 401 22.44 33.61 20.17
N PRO A 402 21.63 33.37 21.20
CA PRO A 402 22.15 33.27 22.56
C PRO A 402 23.12 32.07 22.67
N ASP A 403 24.14 32.25 23.49
CA ASP A 403 25.09 31.18 23.79
C ASP A 403 24.45 30.18 24.79
N VAL A 404 23.60 29.31 24.25
CA VAL A 404 22.92 28.23 25.00
C VAL A 404 23.22 26.90 24.32
N GLY A 405 23.45 25.88 25.14
CA GLY A 405 23.59 24.51 24.64
C GLY A 405 22.32 23.99 23.97
N GLU A 406 22.41 22.80 23.43
CA GLU A 406 21.25 22.11 22.84
C GLU A 406 20.40 21.44 23.92
N TYR A 407 19.16 21.10 23.59
CA TYR A 407 18.33 20.19 24.36
C TYR A 407 19.02 18.83 24.50
N ASP A 408 18.84 18.17 25.63
CA ASP A 408 19.26 16.78 25.79
C ASP A 408 18.46 15.84 24.87
N ASP A 409 18.91 14.60 24.72
CA ASP A 409 18.29 13.66 23.79
C ASP A 409 16.85 13.29 24.19
N ALA A 410 16.54 13.23 25.47
CA ALA A 410 15.19 12.97 25.96
C ALA A 410 14.24 14.14 25.61
N GLN A 411 14.73 15.37 25.75
CA GLN A 411 13.98 16.57 25.37
C GLN A 411 13.77 16.65 23.85
N LYS A 412 14.80 16.40 23.06
CA LYS A 412 14.68 16.34 21.59
C LYS A 412 13.66 15.30 21.16
N LEU A 413 13.71 14.10 21.74
CA LEU A 413 12.76 13.04 21.45
C LEU A 413 11.33 13.43 21.80
N ALA A 414 11.13 14.11 22.93
CA ALA A 414 9.81 14.63 23.33
C ALA A 414 9.30 15.70 22.33
N LEU A 415 10.16 16.59 21.87
CA LEU A 415 9.84 17.61 20.87
C LEU A 415 9.48 17.00 19.52
N GLU A 416 10.25 16.03 19.05
CA GLU A 416 9.97 15.29 17.82
C GLU A 416 8.62 14.56 17.90
N LYS A 417 8.35 13.87 19.00
CA LYS A 417 7.04 13.24 19.26
C LYS A 417 5.88 14.22 19.23
N ASP A 418 6.07 15.39 19.82
CA ASP A 418 5.06 16.44 19.80
C ASP A 418 4.80 16.94 18.38
N ALA A 419 5.84 17.18 17.57
CA ALA A 419 5.75 17.76 16.24
C ALA A 419 5.26 16.78 15.16
N VAL A 420 5.68 15.49 15.19
CA VAL A 420 5.40 14.52 14.12
C VAL A 420 4.53 13.34 14.55
N SER A 421 4.07 13.31 15.82
CA SER A 421 3.32 12.18 16.41
C SER A 421 4.06 10.83 16.35
N TYR A 422 5.37 10.83 16.17
CA TYR A 422 6.20 9.66 16.01
C TYR A 422 7.47 9.75 16.86
N THR A 423 7.80 8.69 17.62
CA THR A 423 8.82 8.73 18.69
C THR A 423 10.22 8.27 18.27
N HIS A 424 10.48 7.89 17.01
CA HIS A 424 11.66 7.04 16.75
C HIS A 424 12.54 7.42 15.56
N LEU A 425 12.75 8.72 15.29
CA LEU A 425 13.86 9.08 14.40
C LEU A 425 15.23 8.74 15.03
N ARG A 426 15.35 8.78 16.37
CA ARG A 426 16.59 8.55 17.13
C ARG A 426 16.55 7.44 18.19
N ALA A 427 15.41 6.77 18.41
CA ALA A 427 15.23 5.88 19.58
C ALA A 427 16.09 4.60 19.59
N HIS A 428 16.98 4.40 18.64
CA HIS A 428 17.90 3.26 18.64
C HIS A 428 19.32 3.57 19.15
N GLU A 429 19.69 4.83 19.33
CA GLU A 429 21.00 5.13 19.95
C GLU A 429 20.94 5.00 21.48
N THR A 430 19.75 5.11 22.09
CA THR A 430 19.60 5.06 23.55
C THR A 430 19.14 3.71 24.10
N SER A 431 18.59 2.80 23.31
CA SER A 431 18.13 1.48 23.80
C SER A 431 19.22 0.41 23.87
N LEU A 432 20.47 0.72 23.53
CA LEU A 432 21.63 -0.14 23.78
C LEU A 432 22.25 0.08 25.17
N HIS A 433 21.68 0.93 26.01
CA HIS A 433 22.18 1.26 27.35
C HIS A 433 21.09 1.21 28.45
N LEU A 434 20.02 0.43 28.29
CA LEU A 434 19.13 0.06 29.40
C LEU A 434 18.90 -1.45 29.41
#